data_4e4731e6d46128ad86c1219ad6f598cb
#
_entry.id   4e4731e6d46128ad86c1219ad6f598cb
#
_cell.length_a   1.000
_cell.length_b   1.000
_cell.length_c   1.000
_cell.angle_alpha   90.00
_cell.angle_beta   90.00
_cell.angle_gamma   90.00
#
_symmetry.space_group_name_H-M   'P 1'
#
loop_
_entity.id
_entity.type
_entity.pdbx_description
1 polymer ?
#
loop_
_entity_poly.entity_id
_entity_poly.type
_entity_poly.pdbx_seq_one_letter_code
_entity_poly.pdbx_strand_id
1 'polypeptide(L)'
;MHRDAVWRLPTSVCRITDLLGSERAGRILERAMVTADRTMKASTIRDGEVVPAFRRSRSDGAFTAPELLAAINEVLPSVEQALGISCPNSEFSYGLNVHNDGDFYRAHQDVGALDFASRRRLTFVYYVHRTPRPFEGGALRVYDGATLLHADGRPLAWEDRAWQDWGPDHDSIVFFRPDRWHEVRTLSCPSGDPRDSRFAVNGWLCTPSSD
;
A
#
# COMPACT_ATOMS: atom_id res chain seq x y z
N MET A 1 38.21 7.82 23.27
CA MET A 1 37.37 6.73 22.73
C MET A 1 36.36 7.34 21.76
N HIS A 2 36.64 7.33 20.46
CA HIS A 2 35.65 7.70 19.44
C HIS A 2 34.62 6.57 19.40
N ARG A 3 33.39 6.85 19.79
CA ARG A 3 32.26 5.98 19.45
C ARG A 3 32.06 6.13 17.96
N ASP A 4 32.28 5.05 17.21
CA ASP A 4 31.95 4.99 15.80
C ASP A 4 30.44 5.33 15.65
N ALA A 5 30.17 6.47 15.05
CA ALA A 5 28.79 6.89 14.77
C ALA A 5 28.22 5.93 13.72
N VAL A 6 27.35 5.04 14.16
CA VAL A 6 26.61 4.16 13.24
C VAL A 6 25.56 5.01 12.54
N TRP A 7 25.84 5.39 11.28
CA TRP A 7 24.88 6.08 10.44
C TRP A 7 23.77 5.12 10.03
N ARG A 8 22.57 5.31 10.57
CA ARG A 8 21.37 4.59 10.12
C ARG A 8 20.69 5.43 9.06
N LEU A 9 20.76 4.98 7.81
CA LEU A 9 19.95 5.58 6.75
C LEU A 9 18.50 5.07 6.88
N PRO A 10 17.49 5.95 6.75
CA PRO A 10 16.10 5.52 6.71
C PRO A 10 15.88 4.52 5.57
N THR A 11 15.13 3.45 5.83
CA THR A 11 14.69 2.53 4.78
C THR A 11 13.64 3.22 3.89
N SER A 12 13.48 2.78 2.65
CA SER A 12 12.42 3.29 1.77
C SER A 12 11.06 2.60 2.02
N VAL A 13 11.08 1.43 2.66
CA VAL A 13 9.89 0.60 2.96
C VAL A 13 10.06 -0.01 4.34
N CYS A 14 8.98 -0.01 5.13
CA CYS A 14 8.89 -0.76 6.39
C CYS A 14 7.81 -1.83 6.22
N ARG A 15 8.13 -3.09 6.52
CA ARG A 15 7.18 -4.20 6.46
C ARG A 15 7.08 -4.86 7.82
N ILE A 16 5.84 -5.21 8.21
CA ILE A 16 5.52 -5.96 9.41
C ILE A 16 4.68 -7.18 9.00
N THR A 17 5.01 -8.35 9.51
CA THR A 17 4.24 -9.60 9.34
C THR A 17 3.54 -9.94 10.65
N ASP A 18 2.47 -10.73 10.55
CA ASP A 18 1.66 -11.16 11.70
C ASP A 18 1.18 -9.97 12.56
N LEU A 19 0.71 -8.92 11.89
CA LEU A 19 0.35 -7.65 12.53
C LEU A 19 -0.82 -7.79 13.50
N LEU A 20 -1.85 -8.54 13.09
CA LEU A 20 -3.09 -8.67 13.85
C LEU A 20 -3.20 -10.01 14.57
N GLY A 21 -2.51 -11.04 14.09
CA GLY A 21 -2.70 -12.44 14.46
C GLY A 21 -3.92 -13.04 13.78
N SER A 22 -3.96 -14.37 13.73
CA SER A 22 -4.87 -15.17 12.89
C SER A 22 -6.35 -14.84 13.09
N GLU A 23 -6.78 -14.57 14.33
CA GLU A 23 -8.19 -14.32 14.64
C GLU A 23 -8.67 -12.97 14.07
N ARG A 24 -7.93 -11.88 14.33
CA ARG A 24 -8.31 -10.53 13.84
C ARG A 24 -8.15 -10.43 12.34
N ALA A 25 -7.07 -10.98 11.77
CA ALA A 25 -6.87 -11.05 10.33
C ALA A 25 -7.98 -11.86 9.64
N GLY A 26 -8.40 -12.99 10.24
CA GLY A 26 -9.52 -13.79 9.76
C GLY A 26 -10.82 -13.00 9.68
N ARG A 27 -11.16 -12.22 10.70
CA ARG A 27 -12.37 -11.36 10.67
C ARG A 27 -12.32 -10.31 9.56
N ILE A 28 -11.16 -9.70 9.31
CA ILE A 28 -11.00 -8.77 8.18
C ILE A 28 -11.18 -9.52 6.86
N LEU A 29 -10.58 -10.71 6.71
CA LEU A 29 -10.72 -11.51 5.51
C LEU A 29 -12.18 -11.89 5.22
N GLU A 30 -12.93 -12.34 6.23
CA GLU A 30 -14.35 -12.67 6.08
C GLU A 30 -15.16 -11.47 5.57
N ARG A 31 -14.98 -10.30 6.18
CA ARG A 31 -15.63 -9.07 5.71
C ARG A 31 -15.22 -8.70 4.29
N ALA A 32 -13.94 -8.84 3.96
CA ALA A 32 -13.43 -8.55 2.62
C ALA A 32 -14.03 -9.49 1.57
N MET A 33 -14.14 -10.78 1.86
CA MET A 33 -14.81 -11.76 0.98
C MET A 33 -16.29 -11.44 0.77
N VAL A 34 -17.02 -11.12 1.86
CA VAL A 34 -18.43 -10.71 1.76
C VAL A 34 -18.58 -9.44 0.92
N THR A 35 -17.65 -8.50 1.05
CA THR A 35 -17.66 -7.27 0.26
C THR A 35 -17.37 -7.55 -1.22
N ALA A 36 -16.44 -8.47 -1.51
CA ALA A 36 -16.11 -8.85 -2.89
C ALA A 36 -17.23 -9.59 -3.63
N ASP A 37 -18.06 -10.34 -2.90
CA ASP A 37 -19.25 -11.00 -3.46
C ASP A 37 -20.36 -9.99 -3.88
N ARG A 38 -20.28 -8.74 -3.40
CA ARG A 38 -21.20 -7.68 -3.78
C ARG A 38 -20.70 -6.96 -5.04
N THR A 39 -21.56 -6.15 -5.62
CA THR A 39 -21.15 -5.28 -6.74
C THR A 39 -20.21 -4.19 -6.24
N MET A 40 -18.91 -4.41 -6.40
CA MET A 40 -17.89 -3.40 -6.16
C MET A 40 -17.69 -2.54 -7.40
N LYS A 41 -17.37 -1.28 -7.20
CA LYS A 41 -17.06 -0.36 -8.31
C LYS A 41 -15.64 -0.65 -8.83
N ALA A 42 -15.44 -0.48 -10.15
CA ALA A 42 -14.11 -0.42 -10.73
C ALA A 42 -13.31 0.69 -10.03
N SER A 43 -12.06 0.40 -9.70
CA SER A 43 -11.20 1.40 -9.05
C SER A 43 -10.88 2.52 -10.03
N THR A 44 -10.96 3.73 -9.54
CA THR A 44 -10.63 4.93 -10.29
C THR A 44 -9.15 5.30 -10.12
N ILE A 45 -8.67 6.13 -11.01
CA ILE A 45 -7.39 6.84 -10.92
C ILE A 45 -7.66 8.31 -10.56
N ARG A 46 -6.70 9.18 -10.85
CA ARG A 46 -6.86 10.63 -10.67
C ARG A 46 -8.17 11.13 -11.30
N ASP A 47 -8.84 12.05 -10.64
CA ASP A 47 -10.08 12.71 -11.09
C ASP A 47 -11.31 11.78 -11.21
N GLY A 48 -11.25 10.59 -10.61
CA GLY A 48 -12.39 9.67 -10.58
C GLY A 48 -12.59 8.87 -11.87
N GLU A 49 -11.66 8.92 -12.81
CA GLU A 49 -11.75 8.18 -14.06
C GLU A 49 -11.41 6.70 -13.87
N VAL A 50 -12.11 5.84 -14.64
CA VAL A 50 -11.78 4.42 -14.78
C VAL A 50 -10.97 4.23 -16.05
N VAL A 51 -9.66 3.91 -15.90
CA VAL A 51 -8.76 3.68 -17.03
C VAL A 51 -8.19 2.25 -16.96
N PRO A 52 -8.85 1.26 -17.60
CA PRO A 52 -8.48 -0.16 -17.48
C PRO A 52 -7.07 -0.50 -17.97
N ALA A 53 -6.50 0.31 -18.88
CA ALA A 53 -5.12 0.15 -19.34
C ALA A 53 -4.07 0.57 -18.29
N PHE A 54 -4.50 1.35 -17.28
CA PHE A 54 -3.64 1.85 -16.22
C PHE A 54 -3.89 1.14 -14.89
N ARG A 55 -5.17 0.87 -14.57
CA ARG A 55 -5.59 0.19 -13.34
C ARG A 55 -6.75 -0.76 -13.60
N ARG A 56 -6.57 -2.02 -13.24
CA ARG A 56 -7.62 -3.03 -13.17
C ARG A 56 -7.68 -3.51 -11.72
N SER A 57 -8.75 -3.18 -11.05
CA SER A 57 -9.08 -3.61 -9.69
C SER A 57 -10.48 -3.10 -9.34
N ARG A 58 -11.02 -3.57 -8.23
CA ARG A 58 -12.27 -3.08 -7.66
C ARG A 58 -12.01 -2.49 -6.29
N SER A 59 -12.82 -1.53 -5.87
CA SER A 59 -12.62 -0.86 -4.57
C SER A 59 -13.93 -0.58 -3.86
N ASP A 60 -13.85 -0.56 -2.52
CA ASP A 60 -14.89 -0.11 -1.61
C ASP A 60 -14.30 0.86 -0.59
N GLY A 61 -14.64 2.14 -0.72
CA GLY A 61 -14.21 3.20 0.20
C GLY A 61 -15.01 3.24 1.51
N ALA A 62 -16.10 2.47 1.61
CA ALA A 62 -16.90 2.38 2.84
C ALA A 62 -16.46 1.20 3.74
N PHE A 63 -15.47 0.41 3.31
CA PHE A 63 -14.96 -0.71 4.09
C PHE A 63 -14.34 -0.23 5.40
N THR A 64 -14.69 -0.89 6.50
CA THR A 64 -14.21 -0.52 7.85
C THR A 64 -13.35 -1.63 8.45
N ALA A 65 -12.24 -1.22 9.09
CA ALA A 65 -11.30 -2.11 9.76
C ALA A 65 -10.68 -1.43 11.00
N PRO A 66 -11.48 -1.11 12.04
CA PRO A 66 -11.00 -0.36 13.21
C PRO A 66 -9.88 -1.08 13.96
N GLU A 67 -9.90 -2.42 14.00
CA GLU A 67 -8.85 -3.22 14.60
C GLU A 67 -7.50 -3.08 13.87
N LEU A 68 -7.51 -2.86 12.55
CA LEU A 68 -6.31 -2.57 11.78
C LEU A 68 -5.77 -1.18 12.12
N LEU A 69 -6.64 -0.17 12.21
CA LEU A 69 -6.22 1.20 12.55
C LEU A 69 -5.60 1.27 13.95
N ALA A 70 -6.18 0.53 14.92
CA ALA A 70 -5.62 0.43 16.26
C ALA A 70 -4.20 -0.17 16.23
N ALA A 71 -4.01 -1.28 15.50
CA ALA A 71 -2.70 -1.92 15.38
C ALA A 71 -1.69 -1.02 14.63
N ILE A 72 -2.12 -0.27 13.61
CA ILE A 72 -1.24 0.71 12.94
C ILE A 72 -0.77 1.77 13.94
N ASN A 73 -1.67 2.32 14.77
CA ASN A 73 -1.29 3.31 15.78
C ASN A 73 -0.26 2.75 16.79
N GLU A 74 -0.38 1.47 17.18
CA GLU A 74 0.58 0.83 18.10
C GLU A 74 1.98 0.73 17.50
N VAL A 75 2.11 0.44 16.19
CA VAL A 75 3.41 0.27 15.53
C VAL A 75 3.95 1.58 14.92
N LEU A 76 3.12 2.62 14.83
CA LEU A 76 3.44 3.88 14.13
C LEU A 76 4.76 4.51 14.60
N PRO A 77 5.08 4.62 15.90
CA PRO A 77 6.35 5.21 16.33
C PRO A 77 7.58 4.49 15.76
N SER A 78 7.54 3.15 15.66
CA SER A 78 8.61 2.36 15.07
C SER A 78 8.70 2.54 13.55
N VAL A 79 7.56 2.66 12.89
CA VAL A 79 7.48 2.93 11.43
C VAL A 79 8.03 4.31 11.12
N GLU A 80 7.66 5.34 11.89
CA GLU A 80 8.17 6.71 11.74
C GLU A 80 9.69 6.75 11.89
N GLN A 81 10.22 6.07 12.91
CA GLN A 81 11.66 5.96 13.12
C GLN A 81 12.35 5.26 11.94
N ALA A 82 11.78 4.14 11.45
CA ALA A 82 12.37 3.36 10.36
C ALA A 82 12.39 4.14 9.04
N LEU A 83 11.34 4.90 8.75
CA LEU A 83 11.19 5.67 7.50
C LEU A 83 11.74 7.10 7.58
N GLY A 84 12.16 7.56 8.77
CA GLY A 84 12.64 8.92 8.99
C GLY A 84 11.58 9.99 8.70
N ILE A 85 10.34 9.73 9.10
CA ILE A 85 9.18 10.63 8.91
C ILE A 85 8.49 10.90 10.24
N SER A 86 7.56 11.85 10.23
CA SER A 86 6.68 12.13 11.37
C SER A 86 5.26 12.39 10.87
N CYS A 87 4.28 11.78 11.54
CA CYS A 87 2.86 11.85 11.21
C CYS A 87 2.02 12.30 12.42
N PRO A 88 2.33 13.45 13.05
CA PRO A 88 1.60 13.89 14.25
C PRO A 88 0.15 14.23 13.90
N ASN A 89 -0.77 13.86 14.81
CA ASN A 89 -2.20 14.16 14.71
C ASN A 89 -2.83 13.74 13.36
N SER A 90 -2.33 12.67 12.74
CA SER A 90 -2.78 12.25 11.42
C SER A 90 -4.17 11.62 11.47
N GLU A 91 -4.93 11.86 10.40
CA GLU A 91 -6.22 11.23 10.13
C GLU A 91 -6.02 10.07 9.15
N PHE A 92 -6.80 8.99 9.33
CA PHE A 92 -6.80 7.87 8.40
C PHE A 92 -7.77 8.11 7.23
N SER A 93 -7.28 7.87 6.02
CA SER A 93 -8.11 7.73 4.83
C SER A 93 -7.79 6.39 4.18
N TYR A 94 -8.75 5.47 4.08
CA TYR A 94 -8.48 4.12 3.62
C TYR A 94 -9.72 3.46 2.99
N GLY A 95 -9.50 2.31 2.35
CA GLY A 95 -10.54 1.47 1.78
C GLY A 95 -10.03 0.09 1.39
N LEU A 96 -10.96 -0.77 1.00
CA LEU A 96 -10.64 -2.10 0.47
C LEU A 96 -10.37 -2.01 -1.03
N ASN A 97 -9.27 -2.61 -1.48
CA ASN A 97 -8.99 -2.87 -2.89
C ASN A 97 -8.88 -4.37 -3.13
N VAL A 98 -9.51 -4.81 -4.19
CA VAL A 98 -9.59 -6.22 -4.59
C VAL A 98 -8.99 -6.37 -5.97
N HIS A 99 -7.98 -7.24 -6.07
CA HIS A 99 -7.37 -7.65 -7.34
C HIS A 99 -7.66 -9.14 -7.56
N ASN A 100 -8.10 -9.48 -8.76
CA ASN A 100 -8.36 -10.85 -9.20
C ASN A 100 -7.58 -11.15 -10.48
N ASP A 101 -7.94 -12.19 -11.23
CA ASP A 101 -7.19 -12.62 -12.40
C ASP A 101 -6.95 -11.50 -13.43
N GLY A 102 -5.70 -11.35 -13.82
CA GLY A 102 -5.24 -10.33 -14.76
C GLY A 102 -5.27 -8.89 -14.24
N ASP A 103 -5.60 -8.65 -12.95
CA ASP A 103 -5.65 -7.32 -12.36
C ASP A 103 -4.25 -6.78 -12.01
N PHE A 104 -4.12 -5.46 -12.09
CA PHE A 104 -2.86 -4.74 -11.86
C PHE A 104 -3.11 -3.26 -11.56
N TYR A 105 -2.08 -2.55 -11.14
CA TYR A 105 -2.05 -1.08 -11.09
C TYR A 105 -0.67 -0.59 -11.52
N ARG A 106 -0.61 0.17 -12.62
CA ARG A 106 0.65 0.70 -13.18
C ARG A 106 1.36 1.63 -12.20
N ALA A 107 2.63 1.86 -12.47
CA ALA A 107 3.47 2.71 -11.63
C ALA A 107 2.90 4.12 -11.50
N HIS A 108 2.81 4.57 -10.24
CA HIS A 108 2.26 5.86 -9.85
C HIS A 108 2.85 6.33 -8.52
N GLN A 109 2.52 7.53 -8.14
CA GLN A 109 2.78 8.09 -6.81
C GLN A 109 1.43 8.44 -6.16
N ASP A 110 1.37 8.37 -4.83
CA ASP A 110 0.17 8.71 -4.06
C ASP A 110 0.06 10.21 -3.73
N VAL A 111 1.07 10.99 -4.08
CA VAL A 111 1.08 12.46 -3.94
C VAL A 111 0.45 13.14 -5.14
N GLY A 112 -0.12 14.32 -4.92
CA GLY A 112 -0.69 15.15 -5.98
C GLY A 112 -0.87 16.60 -5.53
N ALA A 113 -1.13 17.47 -6.50
CA ALA A 113 -1.37 18.90 -6.24
C ALA A 113 -2.77 19.19 -5.67
N LEU A 114 -3.70 18.25 -5.79
CA LEU A 114 -5.04 18.39 -5.23
C LEU A 114 -4.98 18.26 -3.71
N ASP A 115 -5.77 19.06 -3.02
CA ASP A 115 -5.79 19.27 -1.57
C ASP A 115 -5.68 17.97 -0.75
N PHE A 116 -6.50 16.99 -1.05
CA PHE A 116 -6.49 15.72 -0.35
C PHE A 116 -5.17 14.92 -0.53
N ALA A 117 -4.62 14.88 -1.75
CA ALA A 117 -3.39 14.12 -2.05
C ALA A 117 -2.14 14.82 -1.50
N SER A 118 -2.15 16.13 -1.34
CA SER A 118 -1.05 16.92 -0.76
C SER A 118 -0.90 16.67 0.76
N ARG A 119 -1.96 16.25 1.42
CA ARG A 119 -1.99 15.99 2.87
C ARG A 119 -1.47 14.60 3.27
N ARG A 120 -1.27 13.67 2.33
CA ARG A 120 -0.77 12.32 2.60
C ARG A 120 0.67 12.34 3.10
N ARG A 121 0.93 11.69 4.23
CA ARG A 121 2.25 11.62 4.87
C ARG A 121 2.85 10.24 4.85
N LEU A 122 2.01 9.22 4.95
CA LEU A 122 2.42 7.82 4.98
C LEU A 122 1.38 7.00 4.23
N THR A 123 1.83 6.16 3.31
CA THR A 123 1.01 5.13 2.66
C THR A 123 1.16 3.81 3.41
N PHE A 124 0.06 3.10 3.59
CA PHE A 124 0.06 1.72 4.06
C PHE A 124 -0.76 0.80 3.17
N VAL A 125 -0.34 -0.46 3.09
CA VAL A 125 -1.06 -1.52 2.37
C VAL A 125 -1.02 -2.78 3.23
N TYR A 126 -2.17 -3.16 3.78
CA TYR A 126 -2.35 -4.36 4.60
C TYR A 126 -3.03 -5.46 3.78
N TYR A 127 -2.54 -6.69 3.87
CA TYR A 127 -2.96 -7.82 3.04
C TYR A 127 -3.64 -8.91 3.83
N VAL A 128 -4.75 -9.42 3.27
CA VAL A 128 -5.38 -10.66 3.70
C VAL A 128 -5.78 -11.49 2.49
N HIS A 129 -5.73 -12.81 2.63
CA HIS A 129 -6.17 -13.78 1.63
C HIS A 129 -6.45 -15.14 2.27
N ARG A 130 -7.11 -16.02 1.55
CA ARG A 130 -7.32 -17.41 1.98
C ARG A 130 -5.99 -18.16 2.07
N THR A 131 -5.93 -19.14 2.97
CA THR A 131 -4.78 -20.03 3.13
C THR A 131 -5.20 -21.45 2.77
N PRO A 132 -4.48 -22.15 1.86
CA PRO A 132 -3.32 -21.69 1.12
C PRO A 132 -3.67 -20.54 0.17
N ARG A 133 -2.65 -19.71 -0.19
CA ARG A 133 -2.83 -18.56 -1.09
C ARG A 133 -3.32 -19.03 -2.45
N PRO A 134 -4.51 -18.56 -2.92
CA PRO A 134 -5.16 -19.09 -4.13
C PRO A 134 -4.73 -18.40 -5.43
N PHE A 135 -3.78 -17.49 -5.37
CA PHE A 135 -3.28 -16.72 -6.52
C PHE A 135 -1.76 -16.61 -6.53
N GLU A 136 -1.20 -16.24 -7.66
CA GLU A 136 0.20 -15.92 -7.85
C GLU A 136 0.39 -14.46 -8.29
N GLY A 137 1.60 -13.90 -8.14
CA GLY A 137 1.89 -12.52 -8.49
C GLY A 137 1.28 -11.51 -7.52
N GLY A 138 0.82 -10.37 -8.02
CA GLY A 138 0.20 -9.31 -7.24
C GLY A 138 1.12 -8.62 -6.23
N ALA A 139 2.44 -8.74 -6.37
CA ALA A 139 3.40 -8.06 -5.52
C ALA A 139 3.27 -6.54 -5.65
N LEU A 140 3.50 -5.85 -4.54
CA LEU A 140 3.72 -4.40 -4.54
C LEU A 140 5.18 -4.15 -4.88
N ARG A 141 5.44 -3.53 -6.02
CA ARG A 141 6.78 -3.05 -6.40
C ARG A 141 6.93 -1.62 -5.94
N VAL A 142 8.00 -1.35 -5.21
CA VAL A 142 8.37 0.00 -4.77
C VAL A 142 9.74 0.33 -5.33
N TYR A 143 9.83 1.48 -6.01
CA TYR A 143 11.06 1.97 -6.62
C TYR A 143 11.86 2.81 -5.64
N ASP A 144 13.19 2.78 -5.79
CA ASP A 144 14.08 3.55 -4.92
C ASP A 144 13.74 5.05 -5.01
N GLY A 145 13.72 5.66 -3.83
CA GLY A 145 13.45 7.08 -3.69
C GLY A 145 14.68 7.97 -3.74
N ALA A 146 15.88 7.39 -3.84
CA ALA A 146 17.08 8.19 -3.96
C ALA A 146 17.04 9.04 -5.23
N THR A 147 17.47 10.30 -5.13
CA THR A 147 17.70 11.12 -6.29
C THR A 147 19.00 10.67 -6.95
N LEU A 148 18.89 9.81 -7.95
CA LEU A 148 20.00 9.39 -8.77
C LEU A 148 20.12 10.33 -9.96
N LEU A 149 21.35 10.69 -10.31
CA LEU A 149 21.64 11.58 -11.41
C LEU A 149 22.49 10.87 -12.48
N HIS A 150 22.24 11.19 -13.72
CA HIS A 150 23.18 10.91 -14.82
C HIS A 150 24.46 11.74 -14.63
N ALA A 151 25.52 11.38 -15.32
CA ALA A 151 26.80 12.11 -15.27
C ALA A 151 26.69 13.58 -15.69
N ASP A 152 25.67 13.94 -16.46
CA ASP A 152 25.34 15.29 -16.88
C ASP A 152 24.43 16.07 -15.89
N GLY A 153 24.14 15.48 -14.72
CA GLY A 153 23.33 16.08 -13.65
C GLY A 153 21.82 15.96 -13.83
N ARG A 154 21.32 15.31 -14.91
CA ARG A 154 19.88 15.08 -15.06
C ARG A 154 19.39 13.99 -14.09
N PRO A 155 18.20 14.14 -13.48
CA PRO A 155 17.61 13.09 -12.66
C PRO A 155 17.36 11.82 -13.47
N LEU A 156 17.68 10.67 -12.87
CA LEU A 156 17.35 9.35 -13.43
C LEU A 156 15.82 9.19 -13.46
N ALA A 157 15.29 8.71 -14.57
CA ALA A 157 13.87 8.40 -14.69
C ALA A 157 13.48 7.29 -13.67
N TRP A 158 12.22 7.27 -13.26
CA TRP A 158 11.78 6.28 -12.25
C TRP A 158 11.91 4.85 -12.79
N GLU A 159 11.72 4.63 -14.08
CA GLU A 159 11.86 3.34 -14.77
C GLU A 159 13.27 2.73 -14.65
N ASP A 160 14.27 3.59 -14.54
CA ASP A 160 15.68 3.21 -14.47
C ASP A 160 16.18 3.02 -13.03
N ARG A 161 15.32 3.26 -12.03
CA ARG A 161 15.67 3.12 -10.62
C ARG A 161 15.65 1.65 -10.17
N ALA A 162 16.45 1.35 -9.18
CA ALA A 162 16.33 0.07 -8.45
C ALA A 162 14.94 -0.05 -7.82
N TRP A 163 14.46 -1.26 -7.67
CA TRP A 163 13.15 -1.56 -7.10
C TRP A 163 13.19 -2.84 -6.27
N GLN A 164 12.18 -3.00 -5.42
CA GLN A 164 11.96 -4.22 -4.66
C GLN A 164 10.49 -4.63 -4.73
N ASP A 165 10.24 -5.93 -4.91
CA ASP A 165 8.91 -6.53 -4.86
C ASP A 165 8.58 -7.02 -3.44
N TRP A 166 7.43 -6.64 -2.95
CA TRP A 166 6.87 -7.01 -1.65
C TRP A 166 5.65 -7.90 -1.88
N GLY A 167 5.77 -9.18 -1.55
CA GLY A 167 4.66 -10.13 -1.68
C GLY A 167 3.47 -9.76 -0.81
N PRO A 168 2.23 -10.03 -1.28
CA PRO A 168 1.02 -9.77 -0.50
C PRO A 168 0.75 -10.91 0.49
N ASP A 169 1.65 -11.14 1.45
CA ASP A 169 1.51 -12.22 2.41
C ASP A 169 0.38 -11.93 3.39
N HIS A 170 -0.36 -12.97 3.78
CA HIS A 170 -1.48 -12.86 4.71
C HIS A 170 -1.04 -12.23 6.03
N ASP A 171 -1.88 -11.35 6.58
CA ASP A 171 -1.62 -10.60 7.82
C ASP A 171 -0.31 -9.80 7.82
N SER A 172 0.08 -9.28 6.66
CA SER A 172 1.23 -8.39 6.56
C SER A 172 0.84 -6.98 6.12
N ILE A 173 1.61 -6.00 6.57
CA ILE A 173 1.45 -4.60 6.19
C ILE A 173 2.76 -4.04 5.67
N VAL A 174 2.66 -3.19 4.66
CA VAL A 174 3.79 -2.46 4.07
C VAL A 174 3.53 -0.98 4.19
N PHE A 175 4.52 -0.24 4.70
CA PHE A 175 4.50 1.20 4.82
C PHE A 175 5.58 1.83 3.97
N PHE A 176 5.26 2.94 3.30
CA PHE A 176 6.22 3.71 2.52
C PHE A 176 5.75 5.16 2.35
N ARG A 177 6.66 6.03 1.96
CA ARG A 177 6.33 7.44 1.71
C ARG A 177 5.47 7.56 0.45
N PRO A 178 4.42 8.40 0.44
CA PRO A 178 3.49 8.52 -0.69
C PRO A 178 4.15 9.09 -1.98
N ASP A 179 5.34 9.68 -1.87
CA ASP A 179 6.15 10.15 -3.00
C ASP A 179 6.98 9.06 -3.69
N ARG A 180 6.91 7.81 -3.23
CA ARG A 180 7.59 6.69 -3.89
C ARG A 180 6.80 6.24 -5.10
N TRP A 181 7.49 6.04 -6.23
CA TRP A 181 6.93 5.33 -7.36
C TRP A 181 6.66 3.90 -6.95
N HIS A 182 5.46 3.42 -7.21
CA HIS A 182 5.07 2.05 -6.87
C HIS A 182 4.00 1.53 -7.83
N GLU A 183 3.91 0.21 -7.95
CA GLU A 183 2.91 -0.46 -8.78
C GLU A 183 2.44 -1.76 -8.14
N VAL A 184 1.24 -2.22 -8.51
CA VAL A 184 0.79 -3.59 -8.24
C VAL A 184 1.05 -4.42 -9.49
N ARG A 185 1.91 -5.42 -9.36
CA ARG A 185 2.24 -6.36 -10.42
C ARG A 185 1.02 -7.20 -10.77
N THR A 186 0.94 -7.64 -12.03
CA THR A 186 -0.18 -8.45 -12.49
C THR A 186 -0.38 -9.67 -11.59
N LEU A 187 -1.62 -9.94 -11.24
CA LEU A 187 -2.06 -11.09 -10.48
C LEU A 187 -2.56 -12.18 -11.43
N SER A 188 -2.30 -13.43 -11.10
CA SER A 188 -2.92 -14.60 -11.71
C SER A 188 -3.75 -15.34 -10.67
N CYS A 189 -5.05 -15.43 -10.91
CA CYS A 189 -6.01 -16.14 -10.06
C CYS A 189 -6.88 -17.06 -10.94
N PRO A 190 -6.39 -18.28 -11.25
CA PRO A 190 -7.02 -19.14 -12.25
C PRO A 190 -8.48 -19.53 -11.97
N SER A 191 -8.90 -19.51 -10.69
CA SER A 191 -10.28 -19.77 -10.31
C SER A 191 -11.24 -18.65 -10.76
N GLY A 192 -10.76 -17.42 -10.84
CA GLY A 192 -11.59 -16.23 -11.06
C GLY A 192 -12.61 -15.98 -9.93
N ASP A 193 -12.64 -16.83 -8.89
CA ASP A 193 -13.58 -16.66 -7.76
C ASP A 193 -13.22 -15.34 -7.01
N PRO A 194 -14.20 -14.44 -6.79
CA PRO A 194 -13.99 -13.22 -6.02
C PRO A 194 -13.39 -13.45 -4.62
N ARG A 195 -13.68 -14.61 -4.00
CA ARG A 195 -13.16 -14.99 -2.68
C ARG A 195 -11.70 -15.41 -2.70
N ASP A 196 -11.17 -15.75 -3.87
CA ASP A 196 -9.76 -16.10 -4.08
C ASP A 196 -8.89 -14.90 -4.43
N SER A 197 -9.45 -13.69 -4.35
CA SER A 197 -8.76 -12.45 -4.68
C SER A 197 -7.65 -12.11 -3.67
N ARG A 198 -6.74 -11.27 -4.12
CA ARG A 198 -5.82 -10.51 -3.29
C ARG A 198 -6.58 -9.34 -2.68
N PHE A 199 -6.90 -9.40 -1.41
CA PHE A 199 -7.51 -8.31 -0.68
C PHE A 199 -6.44 -7.42 -0.07
N ALA A 200 -6.57 -6.11 -0.26
CA ALA A 200 -5.70 -5.12 0.34
C ALA A 200 -6.51 -3.98 0.96
N VAL A 201 -6.36 -3.78 2.26
CA VAL A 201 -6.80 -2.54 2.90
C VAL A 201 -5.65 -1.55 2.77
N ASN A 202 -5.80 -0.60 1.86
CA ASN A 202 -4.79 0.42 1.64
C ASN A 202 -5.32 1.81 1.97
N GLY A 203 -4.41 2.67 2.39
CA GLY A 203 -4.75 4.01 2.79
C GLY A 203 -3.55 4.86 3.15
N TRP A 204 -3.87 5.98 3.75
CA TRP A 204 -2.90 7.02 4.08
C TRP A 204 -3.16 7.56 5.48
N LEU A 205 -2.07 7.91 6.16
CA LEU A 205 -2.10 8.89 7.23
C LEU A 205 -1.95 10.27 6.60
N CYS A 206 -2.91 11.13 6.86
CA CYS A 206 -2.99 12.48 6.30
C CYS A 206 -2.86 13.53 7.39
N THR A 207 -2.23 14.67 7.11
CA THR A 207 -2.38 15.84 8.00
C THR A 207 -3.85 16.25 8.08
N PRO A 208 -4.33 16.72 9.25
CA PRO A 208 -5.69 17.23 9.39
C PRO A 208 -6.03 18.31 8.34
N SER A 209 -7.31 18.41 8.00
CA SER A 209 -7.79 19.55 7.22
C SER A 209 -7.51 20.81 8.02
N SER A 210 -6.99 21.86 7.37
CA SER A 210 -7.04 23.19 7.95
C SER A 210 -8.50 23.65 7.83
N ASP A 211 -9.15 23.87 8.97
CA ASP A 211 -10.48 24.51 9.02
C ASP A 211 -10.43 25.92 8.45
#